data_00ea9313ef3b8c96dcd5e6f6f8cf5991
#
_entry.id   00ea9313ef3b8c96dcd5e6f6f8cf5991
#
_cell.length_a   1.000
_cell.length_b   1.000
_cell.length_c   1.000
_cell.angle_alpha   90.00
_cell.angle_beta   90.00
_cell.angle_gamma   90.00
#
_symmetry.space_group_name_H-M   'P 1'
#
loop_
_entity.id
_entity.type
_entity.pdbx_description
1 polymer ?
#
loop_
_entity_poly.entity_id
_entity_poly.type
_entity_poly.pdbx_seq_one_letter_code
_entity_poly.pdbx_strand_id
1 'polypeptide(L)'
;LHHGHINLIARAREYGDITIGLLTDEAVANHKRLPYLNWEQRKKIVENISGVTNVVAQEDWDYAPNLSKYKPDFMAHGSDWLQGPLAAYREKAIQALTEYGGELIEIPYTEGVSSSTISKDLQSIGTTPDIRRATLKRLLSAKPILRFIETHNPISGLIAEHVNIEKDDIKKEFDGFWSSSLTDSTLKGKPD
;
A
#
# COMPACT_ATOMS: atom_id res chain seq x y z
N LEU A 1 -8.45 -2.79 4.10
CA LEU A 1 -8.81 -4.13 4.59
C LEU A 1 -10.03 -4.64 3.85
N HIS A 2 -10.11 -5.93 3.60
CA HIS A 2 -11.25 -6.63 2.99
C HIS A 2 -11.34 -8.05 3.57
N HIS A 3 -12.42 -8.77 3.25
CA HIS A 3 -12.68 -10.09 3.82
C HIS A 3 -11.53 -11.10 3.59
N GLY A 4 -10.75 -10.98 2.50
CA GLY A 4 -9.58 -11.82 2.29
C GLY A 4 -8.54 -11.70 3.40
N HIS A 5 -8.32 -10.51 3.96
CA HIS A 5 -7.44 -10.35 5.14
C HIS A 5 -8.05 -11.00 6.39
N ILE A 6 -9.37 -10.93 6.56
CA ILE A 6 -10.05 -11.59 7.68
C ILE A 6 -9.95 -13.11 7.57
N ASN A 7 -10.09 -13.68 6.37
CA ASN A 7 -9.91 -15.11 6.12
C ASN A 7 -8.49 -15.56 6.46
N LEU A 8 -7.48 -14.77 6.06
CA LEU A 8 -6.08 -15.06 6.40
C LEU A 8 -5.87 -15.06 7.92
N ILE A 9 -6.36 -14.03 8.62
CA ILE A 9 -6.28 -13.94 10.09
C ILE A 9 -7.00 -15.12 10.74
N ALA A 10 -8.20 -15.47 10.28
CA ALA A 10 -8.97 -16.59 10.82
C ALA A 10 -8.22 -17.93 10.70
N ARG A 11 -7.53 -18.14 9.59
CA ARG A 11 -6.71 -19.34 9.39
C ARG A 11 -5.42 -19.31 10.22
N ALA A 12 -4.75 -18.16 10.28
CA ALA A 12 -3.53 -18.02 11.06
C ALA A 12 -3.76 -18.27 12.56
N ARG A 13 -4.96 -17.99 13.09
CA ARG A 13 -5.34 -18.28 14.50
C ARG A 13 -5.28 -19.74 14.87
N GLU A 14 -5.35 -20.65 13.93
CA GLU A 14 -5.22 -22.10 14.19
C GLU A 14 -3.81 -22.46 14.66
N TYR A 15 -2.82 -21.57 14.46
CA TYR A 15 -1.41 -21.80 14.79
C TYR A 15 -0.94 -21.06 16.06
N GLY A 16 -1.74 -20.16 16.62
CA GLY A 16 -1.40 -19.46 17.86
C GLY A 16 -1.82 -18.00 17.91
N ASP A 17 -1.15 -17.24 18.76
CA ASP A 17 -1.35 -15.81 18.94
C ASP A 17 -0.89 -15.03 17.70
N ILE A 18 -1.70 -14.04 17.30
CA ILE A 18 -1.44 -13.29 16.06
C ILE A 18 -0.82 -11.93 16.33
N THR A 19 0.37 -11.72 15.79
CA THR A 19 0.98 -10.40 15.60
C THR A 19 0.88 -10.01 14.13
N ILE A 20 0.28 -8.86 13.83
CA ILE A 20 0.15 -8.34 12.47
C ILE A 20 1.26 -7.33 12.17
N GLY A 21 2.09 -7.61 11.17
CA GLY A 21 2.96 -6.61 10.55
C GLY A 21 2.13 -5.72 9.61
N LEU A 22 1.90 -4.46 9.99
CA LEU A 22 1.11 -3.52 9.24
C LEU A 22 2.02 -2.52 8.52
N LEU A 23 2.02 -2.53 7.17
CA LEU A 23 2.83 -1.61 6.36
C LEU A 23 2.56 -0.15 6.74
N THR A 24 3.63 0.61 6.99
CA THR A 24 3.55 2.06 7.23
C THR A 24 3.11 2.82 5.98
N ASP A 25 2.75 4.09 6.10
CA ASP A 25 2.37 4.91 4.94
C ASP A 25 3.58 5.11 4.02
N GLU A 26 4.79 5.24 4.57
CA GLU A 26 6.06 5.32 3.84
C GLU A 26 6.32 4.04 3.04
N ALA A 27 6.22 2.88 3.68
CA ALA A 27 6.41 1.59 3.03
C ALA A 27 5.42 1.38 1.87
N VAL A 28 4.16 1.76 2.05
CA VAL A 28 3.16 1.69 0.97
C VAL A 28 3.48 2.67 -0.15
N ALA A 29 3.87 3.92 0.19
CA ALA A 29 4.12 4.97 -0.80
C ALA A 29 5.30 4.67 -1.75
N ASN A 30 6.23 3.80 -1.33
CA ASN A 30 7.36 3.37 -2.17
C ASN A 30 6.94 2.46 -3.34
N HIS A 31 5.81 1.75 -3.22
CA HIS A 31 5.37 0.75 -4.20
C HIS A 31 3.98 1.02 -4.77
N LYS A 32 3.09 1.68 -4.02
CA LYS A 32 1.69 1.88 -4.37
C LYS A 32 1.23 3.29 -3.98
N ARG A 33 0.06 3.68 -4.48
CA ARG A 33 -0.63 4.89 -3.98
C ARG A 33 -0.98 4.74 -2.50
N LEU A 34 -0.92 5.85 -1.77
CA LEU A 34 -1.30 5.88 -0.35
C LEU A 34 -2.72 5.34 -0.14
N PRO A 35 -2.92 4.54 0.93
CA PRO A 35 -4.26 4.10 1.31
C PRO A 35 -5.14 5.29 1.72
N TYR A 36 -6.46 5.15 1.62
CA TYR A 36 -7.40 6.17 2.11
C TYR A 36 -7.25 6.44 3.61
N LEU A 37 -7.08 5.38 4.39
CA LEU A 37 -6.81 5.47 5.82
C LEU A 37 -5.30 5.56 6.06
N ASN A 38 -4.88 6.47 6.94
CA ASN A 38 -3.48 6.55 7.38
C ASN A 38 -3.12 5.36 8.28
N TRP A 39 -1.82 5.23 8.59
CA TRP A 39 -1.32 4.09 9.37
C TRP A 39 -2.02 3.94 10.72
N GLU A 40 -2.21 5.02 11.48
CA GLU A 40 -2.86 5.00 12.78
C GLU A 40 -4.32 4.53 12.70
N GLN A 41 -5.06 5.00 11.69
CA GLN A 41 -6.43 4.56 11.45
C GLN A 41 -6.50 3.08 11.07
N ARG A 42 -5.59 2.62 10.21
CA ARG A 42 -5.49 1.21 9.81
C ARG A 42 -5.11 0.34 11.01
N LYS A 43 -4.15 0.77 11.81
CA LYS A 43 -3.73 0.09 13.04
C LYS A 43 -4.90 -0.09 14.00
N LYS A 44 -5.63 0.99 14.29
CA LYS A 44 -6.80 0.93 15.17
C LYS A 44 -7.88 -0.06 14.69
N ILE A 45 -8.08 -0.18 13.39
CA ILE A 45 -9.02 -1.17 12.84
C ILE A 45 -8.48 -2.59 13.05
N VAL A 46 -7.19 -2.82 12.74
CA VAL A 46 -6.57 -4.15 12.84
C VAL A 46 -6.51 -4.64 14.28
N GLU A 47 -6.18 -3.76 15.24
CA GLU A 47 -6.16 -4.07 16.68
C GLU A 47 -7.51 -4.54 17.23
N ASN A 48 -8.61 -4.16 16.56
CA ASN A 48 -9.98 -4.56 16.94
C ASN A 48 -10.52 -5.75 16.16
N ILE A 49 -9.70 -6.40 15.33
CA ILE A 49 -10.09 -7.65 14.68
C ILE A 49 -9.97 -8.79 15.70
N SER A 50 -11.03 -9.57 15.84
CA SER A 50 -11.04 -10.72 16.74
C SER A 50 -9.88 -11.67 16.48
N GLY A 51 -9.10 -11.95 17.51
CA GLY A 51 -7.96 -12.86 17.48
C GLY A 51 -6.62 -12.20 17.12
N VAL A 52 -6.58 -10.91 16.86
CA VAL A 52 -5.33 -10.17 16.76
C VAL A 52 -4.86 -9.81 18.17
N THR A 53 -3.67 -10.24 18.52
CA THR A 53 -3.05 -10.01 19.83
C THR A 53 -2.18 -8.77 19.82
N ASN A 54 -1.48 -8.51 18.70
CA ASN A 54 -0.58 -7.36 18.58
C ASN A 54 -0.50 -6.83 17.14
N VAL A 55 -0.17 -5.54 16.98
CA VAL A 55 0.07 -4.90 15.69
C VAL A 55 1.37 -4.13 15.73
N VAL A 56 2.29 -4.47 14.84
CA VAL A 56 3.61 -3.85 14.72
C VAL A 56 3.79 -3.14 13.40
N ALA A 57 4.63 -2.12 13.36
CA ALA A 57 4.96 -1.43 12.13
C ALA A 57 5.78 -2.36 11.21
N GLN A 58 5.38 -2.44 9.95
CA GLN A 58 6.14 -3.03 8.85
C GLN A 58 6.66 -1.87 8.00
N GLU A 59 7.93 -1.52 8.18
CA GLU A 59 8.54 -0.32 7.60
C GLU A 59 8.97 -0.49 6.14
N ASP A 60 9.05 -1.74 5.68
CA ASP A 60 9.40 -2.09 4.31
C ASP A 60 8.59 -3.31 3.84
N TRP A 61 8.62 -3.61 2.55
CA TRP A 61 8.07 -4.84 1.98
C TRP A 61 8.96 -6.06 2.25
N ASP A 62 10.20 -5.84 2.69
CA ASP A 62 11.07 -6.89 3.20
C ASP A 62 10.65 -7.27 4.63
N TYR A 63 10.23 -8.51 4.82
CA TYR A 63 9.78 -9.00 6.12
C TYR A 63 10.93 -9.41 7.04
N ALA A 64 12.14 -9.63 6.51
CA ALA A 64 13.27 -10.16 7.27
C ALA A 64 13.61 -9.35 8.53
N PRO A 65 13.58 -7.99 8.54
CA PRO A 65 13.85 -7.22 9.75
C PRO A 65 12.88 -7.52 10.90
N ASN A 66 11.57 -7.58 10.60
CA ASN A 66 10.56 -7.91 11.62
C ASN A 66 10.64 -9.38 12.04
N LEU A 67 10.87 -10.30 11.11
CA LEU A 67 11.06 -11.73 11.44
C LEU A 67 12.24 -11.94 12.36
N SER A 68 13.39 -11.35 12.09
CA SER A 68 14.59 -11.42 12.94
C SER A 68 14.38 -10.80 14.32
N LYS A 69 13.56 -9.72 14.39
CA LYS A 69 13.28 -9.03 15.65
C LYS A 69 12.30 -9.77 16.54
N TYR A 70 11.20 -10.26 15.99
CA TYR A 70 10.10 -10.85 16.75
C TYR A 70 10.16 -12.37 16.83
N LYS A 71 10.89 -13.02 15.92
CA LYS A 71 11.12 -14.47 15.84
C LYS A 71 9.84 -15.30 16.05
N PRO A 72 8.78 -15.07 15.25
CA PRO A 72 7.57 -15.87 15.38
C PRO A 72 7.84 -17.33 14.99
N ASP A 73 7.14 -18.27 15.63
CA ASP A 73 7.21 -19.69 15.24
C ASP A 73 6.70 -19.90 13.82
N PHE A 74 5.67 -19.12 13.43
CA PHE A 74 5.06 -19.18 12.11
C PHE A 74 4.90 -17.79 11.49
N MET A 75 5.20 -17.68 10.20
CA MET A 75 4.80 -16.55 9.39
C MET A 75 3.67 -16.98 8.45
N ALA A 76 2.49 -16.37 8.57
CA ALA A 76 1.37 -16.61 7.66
C ALA A 76 1.29 -15.52 6.57
N HIS A 77 1.21 -15.93 5.30
CA HIS A 77 1.04 -15.03 4.17
C HIS A 77 0.08 -15.61 3.12
N GLY A 78 -0.58 -14.75 2.35
CA GLY A 78 -1.38 -15.19 1.22
C GLY A 78 -0.50 -15.75 0.09
N SER A 79 -1.01 -16.69 -0.69
CA SER A 79 -0.27 -17.32 -1.81
C SER A 79 -0.06 -16.39 -3.02
N ASP A 80 -0.47 -15.13 -2.95
CA ASP A 80 -0.36 -14.12 -4.02
C ASP A 80 1.09 -13.66 -4.31
N TRP A 81 2.06 -14.03 -3.47
CA TRP A 81 3.48 -13.72 -3.64
C TRP A 81 4.33 -14.87 -4.23
N LEU A 82 3.70 -15.98 -4.59
CA LEU A 82 4.40 -17.12 -5.23
C LEU A 82 4.99 -16.75 -6.59
N GLN A 83 4.42 -15.75 -7.24
CA GLN A 83 4.84 -15.26 -8.55
C GLN A 83 4.89 -13.73 -8.56
N GLY A 84 5.65 -13.18 -9.51
CA GLY A 84 5.76 -11.73 -9.70
C GLY A 84 6.74 -11.06 -8.72
N PRO A 85 6.62 -9.73 -8.52
CA PRO A 85 7.60 -8.91 -7.82
C PRO A 85 7.80 -9.28 -6.35
N LEU A 86 6.80 -9.88 -5.74
CA LEU A 86 6.85 -10.25 -4.33
C LEU A 86 7.60 -11.55 -4.07
N ALA A 87 7.93 -12.34 -5.11
CA ALA A 87 8.64 -13.62 -4.96
C ALA A 87 10.02 -13.45 -4.31
N ALA A 88 10.73 -12.36 -4.61
CA ALA A 88 12.02 -12.06 -3.98
C ALA A 88 11.89 -11.81 -2.47
N TYR A 89 10.81 -11.18 -2.01
CA TYR A 89 10.55 -10.97 -0.58
C TYR A 89 10.17 -12.28 0.13
N ARG A 90 9.49 -13.18 -0.59
CA ARG A 90 9.20 -14.53 -0.10
C ARG A 90 10.49 -15.30 0.22
N GLU A 91 11.46 -15.31 -0.71
CA GLU A 91 12.73 -16.00 -0.51
C GLU A 91 13.49 -15.44 0.70
N LYS A 92 13.54 -14.13 0.86
CA LYS A 92 14.14 -13.49 2.03
C LYS A 92 13.43 -13.84 3.34
N ALA A 93 12.10 -13.91 3.31
CA ALA A 93 11.32 -14.31 4.49
C ALA A 93 11.63 -15.75 4.89
N ILE A 94 11.69 -16.68 3.94
CA ILE A 94 12.07 -18.08 4.19
C ILE A 94 13.48 -18.16 4.78
N GLN A 95 14.43 -17.42 4.22
CA GLN A 95 15.80 -17.38 4.73
C GLN A 95 15.83 -16.88 6.19
N ALA A 96 15.16 -15.77 6.47
CA ALA A 96 15.11 -15.22 7.83
C ALA A 96 14.43 -16.17 8.83
N LEU A 97 13.35 -16.84 8.43
CA LEU A 97 12.68 -17.86 9.26
C LEU A 97 13.62 -19.04 9.57
N THR A 98 14.35 -19.52 8.57
CA THR A 98 15.27 -20.67 8.71
C THR A 98 16.37 -20.38 9.74
N GLU A 99 16.83 -19.14 9.88
CA GLU A 99 17.89 -18.75 10.82
C GLU A 99 17.57 -19.06 12.30
N TYR A 100 16.27 -19.10 12.65
CA TYR A 100 15.84 -19.36 14.04
C TYR A 100 14.84 -20.52 14.17
N GLY A 101 14.57 -21.26 13.08
CA GLY A 101 13.71 -22.43 13.08
C GLY A 101 12.21 -22.12 12.96
N GLY A 102 11.84 -20.91 12.47
CA GLY A 102 10.47 -20.56 12.15
C GLY A 102 10.01 -21.16 10.82
N GLU A 103 8.70 -21.24 10.62
CA GLU A 103 8.08 -21.83 9.42
C GLU A 103 7.17 -20.84 8.68
N LEU A 104 7.14 -20.95 7.33
CA LEU A 104 6.23 -20.20 6.49
C LEU A 104 4.95 -20.99 6.24
N ILE A 105 3.79 -20.39 6.53
CA ILE A 105 2.46 -20.93 6.23
C ILE A 105 1.84 -20.12 5.10
N GLU A 106 1.61 -20.75 3.96
CA GLU A 106 0.97 -20.12 2.81
C GLU A 106 -0.53 -20.45 2.79
N ILE A 107 -1.33 -19.40 2.94
CA ILE A 107 -2.79 -19.51 2.97
C ILE A 107 -3.32 -19.16 1.58
N PRO A 108 -4.21 -20.01 1.00
CA PRO A 108 -4.77 -19.74 -0.31
C PRO A 108 -5.38 -18.37 -0.41
N TYR A 109 -5.05 -17.64 -1.49
CA TYR A 109 -5.57 -16.30 -1.75
C TYR A 109 -7.10 -16.35 -1.93
N THR A 110 -7.81 -15.38 -1.34
CA THR A 110 -9.25 -15.25 -1.51
C THR A 110 -9.56 -14.54 -2.81
N GLU A 111 -10.11 -15.24 -3.78
CA GLU A 111 -10.46 -14.71 -5.09
C GLU A 111 -11.60 -13.66 -5.01
N GLY A 112 -11.67 -12.79 -6.04
CA GLY A 112 -12.75 -11.84 -6.23
C GLY A 112 -12.63 -10.52 -5.46
N VAL A 113 -11.63 -10.36 -4.58
CA VAL A 113 -11.42 -9.12 -3.83
C VAL A 113 -9.94 -8.79 -3.71
N SER A 114 -9.58 -7.56 -4.10
CA SER A 114 -8.26 -7.01 -3.84
C SER A 114 -8.34 -5.56 -3.36
N SER A 115 -7.35 -5.13 -2.58
CA SER A 115 -7.23 -3.72 -2.17
C SER A 115 -7.17 -2.78 -3.37
N SER A 116 -6.58 -3.24 -4.48
CA SER A 116 -6.47 -2.45 -5.72
C SER A 116 -7.82 -2.26 -6.41
N THR A 117 -8.67 -3.30 -6.45
CA THR A 117 -10.03 -3.21 -6.99
C THR A 117 -10.87 -2.24 -6.17
N ILE A 118 -10.90 -2.40 -4.85
CA ILE A 118 -11.63 -1.48 -3.95
C ILE A 118 -11.15 -0.04 -4.12
N SER A 119 -9.84 0.18 -4.24
CA SER A 119 -9.30 1.53 -4.45
C SER A 119 -9.73 2.14 -5.77
N LYS A 120 -9.81 1.37 -6.86
CA LYS A 120 -10.32 1.83 -8.16
C LYS A 120 -11.80 2.22 -8.08
N ASP A 121 -12.61 1.39 -7.43
CA ASP A 121 -14.04 1.65 -7.27
C ASP A 121 -14.29 2.92 -6.43
N LEU A 122 -13.53 3.09 -5.34
CA LEU A 122 -13.60 4.30 -4.52
C LEU A 122 -13.15 5.56 -5.28
N GLN A 123 -12.15 5.46 -6.18
CA GLN A 123 -11.76 6.58 -7.03
C GLN A 123 -12.88 7.03 -7.97
N SER A 124 -13.68 6.10 -8.49
CA SER A 124 -14.81 6.40 -9.38
C SER A 124 -15.95 7.15 -8.67
N ILE A 125 -16.14 6.88 -7.37
CA ILE A 125 -17.17 7.53 -6.54
C ILE A 125 -16.68 8.90 -6.00
N GLY A 126 -15.37 9.09 -5.92
CA GLY A 126 -14.75 10.26 -5.32
C GLY A 126 -14.46 10.10 -3.82
N THR A 127 -13.76 11.08 -3.27
CA THR A 127 -13.35 11.09 -1.86
C THR A 127 -13.95 12.28 -1.13
N THR A 128 -14.06 12.18 0.20
CA THR A 128 -14.53 13.30 1.03
C THR A 128 -13.57 14.50 0.94
N PRO A 129 -14.05 15.73 1.13
CA PRO A 129 -13.22 16.92 1.12
C PRO A 129 -12.04 16.85 2.10
N ASP A 130 -12.22 16.21 3.25
CA ASP A 130 -11.17 16.08 4.26
C ASP A 130 -10.05 15.15 3.82
N ILE A 131 -10.38 14.02 3.20
CA ILE A 131 -9.39 13.11 2.61
C ILE A 131 -8.60 13.84 1.52
N ARG A 132 -9.27 14.57 0.62
CA ARG A 132 -8.61 15.32 -0.47
C ARG A 132 -7.65 16.38 0.08
N ARG A 133 -8.07 17.17 1.07
CA ARG A 133 -7.22 18.20 1.69
C ARG A 133 -6.01 17.61 2.43
N ALA A 134 -6.18 16.45 3.06
CA ALA A 134 -5.12 15.79 3.78
C ALA A 134 -4.11 15.07 2.86
N THR A 135 -4.46 14.75 1.61
CA THR A 135 -3.64 13.91 0.71
C THR A 135 -2.26 14.49 0.48
N LEU A 136 -2.14 15.78 0.14
CA LEU A 136 -0.83 16.41 -0.09
C LEU A 136 0.06 16.36 1.16
N LYS A 137 -0.48 16.68 2.33
CA LYS A 137 0.26 16.62 3.60
C LYS A 137 0.76 15.21 3.89
N ARG A 138 -0.05 14.20 3.67
CA ARG A 138 0.32 12.78 3.83
C ARG A 138 1.41 12.36 2.85
N LEU A 139 1.30 12.77 1.59
CA LEU A 139 2.32 12.50 0.56
C LEU A 139 3.66 13.13 0.94
N LEU A 140 3.66 14.38 1.38
CA LEU A 140 4.88 15.07 1.84
C LEU A 140 5.54 14.41 3.06
N SER A 141 4.75 13.77 3.91
CA SER A 141 5.28 13.00 5.05
C SER A 141 5.79 11.62 4.66
N ALA A 142 5.18 10.99 3.64
CA ALA A 142 5.45 9.60 3.27
C ALA A 142 6.53 9.44 2.18
N LYS A 143 6.83 10.50 1.43
CA LYS A 143 7.80 10.46 0.32
C LYS A 143 8.84 11.57 0.44
N PRO A 144 10.12 11.27 0.21
CA PRO A 144 11.18 12.29 0.20
C PRO A 144 11.06 13.25 -0.98
N ILE A 145 10.46 12.82 -2.10
CA ILE A 145 10.27 13.61 -3.32
C ILE A 145 8.89 13.32 -3.88
N LEU A 146 8.13 14.38 -4.17
CA LEU A 146 6.87 14.30 -4.91
C LEU A 146 7.08 14.73 -6.37
N ARG A 147 6.40 14.04 -7.28
CA ARG A 147 6.43 14.31 -8.72
C ARG A 147 5.08 14.86 -9.14
N PHE A 148 5.08 16.12 -9.57
CA PHE A 148 3.91 16.76 -10.17
C PHE A 148 4.15 16.98 -11.64
N ILE A 149 3.09 16.84 -12.43
CA ILE A 149 3.08 17.22 -13.84
C ILE A 149 2.13 18.39 -14.04
N GLU A 150 2.53 19.33 -14.87
CA GLU A 150 1.64 20.44 -15.23
C GLU A 150 0.54 19.96 -16.16
N THR A 151 -0.70 20.34 -15.86
CA THR A 151 -1.88 20.07 -16.68
C THR A 151 -2.65 21.36 -16.88
N HIS A 152 -3.16 21.59 -18.09
CA HIS A 152 -3.82 22.84 -18.49
C HIS A 152 -5.23 22.63 -19.06
N ASN A 153 -5.65 21.39 -19.22
CA ASN A 153 -7.01 21.05 -19.63
C ASN A 153 -7.39 19.64 -19.15
N PRO A 154 -8.68 19.25 -19.21
CA PRO A 154 -9.12 17.92 -18.77
C PRO A 154 -8.43 16.74 -19.46
N ILE A 155 -8.08 16.89 -20.75
CA ILE A 155 -7.42 15.80 -21.50
C ILE A 155 -6.00 15.58 -20.99
N SER A 156 -5.21 16.66 -20.79
CA SER A 156 -3.87 16.53 -20.19
C SER A 156 -3.92 15.97 -18.77
N GLY A 157 -4.96 16.29 -17.99
CA GLY A 157 -5.22 15.72 -16.69
C GLY A 157 -5.49 14.22 -16.77
N LEU A 158 -6.32 13.77 -17.70
CA LEU A 158 -6.58 12.33 -17.91
C LEU A 158 -5.34 11.58 -18.36
N ILE A 159 -4.54 12.14 -19.26
CA ILE A 159 -3.27 11.52 -19.68
C ILE A 159 -2.35 11.37 -18.47
N ALA A 160 -2.18 12.43 -17.69
CA ALA A 160 -1.32 12.42 -16.51
C ALA A 160 -1.78 11.42 -15.43
N GLU A 161 -3.10 11.26 -15.25
CA GLU A 161 -3.66 10.26 -14.32
C GLU A 161 -3.36 8.81 -14.72
N HIS A 162 -3.28 8.53 -16.04
CA HIS A 162 -3.11 7.17 -16.54
C HIS A 162 -1.66 6.84 -16.93
N VAL A 163 -0.80 7.87 -17.08
CA VAL A 163 0.62 7.65 -17.38
C VAL A 163 1.32 7.00 -16.20
N ASN A 164 1.96 5.89 -16.48
CA ASN A 164 2.80 5.19 -15.50
C ASN A 164 3.99 4.54 -16.20
N ILE A 165 5.04 4.28 -15.42
CA ILE A 165 6.19 3.49 -15.82
C ILE A 165 6.27 2.31 -14.87
N GLU A 166 6.35 1.12 -15.42
CA GLU A 166 6.58 -0.10 -14.67
C GLU A 166 8.02 -0.56 -14.91
N LYS A 167 8.79 -0.62 -13.83
CA LYS A 167 10.17 -1.10 -13.86
C LYS A 167 10.43 -1.91 -12.59
N ASP A 168 11.02 -3.08 -12.76
CA ASP A 168 11.31 -4.00 -11.65
C ASP A 168 10.04 -4.28 -10.82
N ASP A 169 8.90 -4.42 -11.51
CA ASP A 169 7.55 -4.61 -10.95
C ASP A 169 7.08 -3.48 -10.00
N ILE A 170 7.80 -2.37 -9.97
CA ILE A 170 7.39 -1.16 -9.26
C ILE A 170 6.73 -0.21 -10.25
N LYS A 171 5.43 0.05 -10.03
CA LYS A 171 4.68 1.03 -10.79
C LYS A 171 4.95 2.44 -10.26
N LYS A 172 5.48 3.32 -11.12
CA LYS A 172 5.71 4.73 -10.81
C LYS A 172 4.74 5.60 -11.57
N GLU A 173 4.07 6.48 -10.84
CA GLU A 173 3.08 7.43 -11.33
C GLU A 173 3.44 8.83 -10.85
N PHE A 174 2.77 9.84 -11.40
CA PHE A 174 2.81 11.18 -10.81
C PHE A 174 1.99 11.20 -9.51
N ASP A 175 2.45 11.98 -8.54
CA ASP A 175 1.80 12.12 -7.23
C ASP A 175 0.67 13.14 -7.26
N GLY A 176 0.63 13.98 -8.30
CA GLY A 176 -0.41 14.97 -8.49
C GLY A 176 -0.21 15.82 -9.74
N PHE A 177 -1.12 16.76 -9.91
CA PHE A 177 -1.12 17.74 -11.00
C PHE A 177 -0.83 19.12 -10.47
N TRP A 178 -0.19 19.93 -11.31
CA TRP A 178 -0.04 21.35 -11.11
C TRP A 178 -0.88 22.08 -12.17
N SER A 179 -1.89 22.82 -11.77
CA SER A 179 -2.63 23.71 -12.66
C SER A 179 -1.99 25.09 -12.59
N SER A 180 -1.38 25.52 -13.70
CA SER A 180 -0.69 26.81 -13.77
C SER A 180 -1.64 27.87 -14.32
N SER A 181 -1.83 28.96 -13.58
CA SER A 181 -2.62 30.11 -14.03
C SER A 181 -2.03 30.74 -15.28
N LEU A 182 -0.70 30.85 -15.33
CA LEU A 182 0.03 31.41 -16.49
C LEU A 182 -0.26 30.60 -17.77
N THR A 183 -0.14 29.29 -17.73
CA THR A 183 -0.42 28.42 -18.88
C THR A 183 -1.88 28.53 -19.31
N ASP A 184 -2.81 28.52 -18.34
CA ASP A 184 -4.24 28.67 -18.60
C ASP A 184 -4.60 30.04 -19.23
N SER A 185 -4.00 31.10 -18.72
CA SER A 185 -4.22 32.46 -19.23
C SER A 185 -3.66 32.62 -20.64
N THR A 186 -2.44 32.16 -20.87
CA THR A 186 -1.77 32.24 -22.19
C THR A 186 -2.55 31.47 -23.24
N LEU A 187 -3.03 30.24 -22.93
CA LEU A 187 -3.85 29.45 -23.85
C LEU A 187 -5.16 30.11 -24.23
N LYS A 188 -5.71 30.97 -23.37
CA LYS A 188 -6.93 31.73 -23.59
C LYS A 188 -6.67 33.12 -24.18
N GLY A 189 -5.40 33.47 -24.49
CA GLY A 189 -4.99 34.77 -24.99
C GLY A 189 -5.22 35.90 -23.97
N LYS A 190 -5.16 35.60 -22.68
CA LYS A 190 -5.34 36.56 -21.59
C LYS A 190 -4.01 36.77 -20.85
N PRO A 191 -3.76 37.98 -20.32
CA PRO A 191 -2.65 38.18 -19.39
C PRO A 191 -2.87 37.35 -18.12
N ASP A 192 -1.77 37.02 -17.48
CA ASP A 192 -1.79 36.29 -16.18
C ASP A 192 -2.23 37.25 -15.06
#